data_2ea9e784789da9f7848d6b2214a58cc7
#
_entry.id   2ea9e784789da9f7848d6b2214a58cc7
#
_cell.length_a   1.000
_cell.length_b   1.000
_cell.length_c   1.000
_cell.angle_alpha   90.00
_cell.angle_beta   90.00
_cell.angle_gamma   90.00
#
_symmetry.space_group_name_H-M   'P 1'
#
loop_
_entity.id
_entity.type
_entity.pdbx_description
1 polymer ?
#
loop_
_entity_poly.entity_id
_entity_poly.type
_entity_poly.pdbx_seq_one_letter_code
_entity_poly.pdbx_strand_id
1 'polypeptide(L)'
;FLVCLDRLVRQGLEGTLDNRIRAVYVSPLKALSNDVQKNLEQPLAEIAALAAEQGLTLPPIRVALRTGDTPAYERQLMLRRPPHILVTTPESLFILLTAERGRTALRTTQVVVVDEIHAVVDDKRGAHLALSLARLDDLVAKAGGARPQRIGLSATVRPIEPVARFLTGTTDGDACRIVDSGHRRTLDVAVEVPRDELGAVAS
;
A
#
# COMPACT_ATOMS: atom_id res chain seq x y z
N PHE A 1 5.47 -5.44 -3.10
CA PHE A 1 6.27 -4.28 -3.54
C PHE A 1 7.30 -4.63 -4.61
N LEU A 2 8.08 -5.72 -4.47
CA LEU A 2 9.17 -6.05 -5.41
C LEU A 2 8.75 -6.01 -6.88
N VAL A 3 7.57 -6.55 -7.22
CA VAL A 3 7.05 -6.50 -8.61
C VAL A 3 6.76 -5.08 -9.08
N CYS A 4 6.27 -4.22 -8.18
CA CYS A 4 6.03 -2.81 -8.53
C CYS A 4 7.35 -2.07 -8.73
N LEU A 5 8.35 -2.33 -7.89
CA LEU A 5 9.69 -1.76 -8.02
C LEU A 5 10.37 -2.23 -9.30
N ASP A 6 10.33 -3.54 -9.61
CA ASP A 6 10.90 -4.10 -10.85
C ASP A 6 10.32 -3.41 -12.09
N ARG A 7 8.99 -3.24 -12.14
CA ARG A 7 8.36 -2.54 -13.28
C ARG A 7 8.81 -1.09 -13.41
N LEU A 8 8.91 -0.36 -12.30
CA LEU A 8 9.35 1.03 -12.31
C LEU A 8 10.83 1.16 -12.68
N VAL A 9 11.69 0.26 -12.20
CA VAL A 9 13.11 0.18 -12.56
C VAL A 9 13.25 -0.07 -14.06
N ARG A 10 12.54 -1.06 -14.61
CA ARG A 10 12.56 -1.36 -16.06
C ARG A 10 12.12 -0.14 -16.87
N GLN A 11 11.01 0.51 -16.50
CA GLN A 11 10.58 1.75 -17.16
C GLN A 11 11.63 2.86 -17.06
N GLY A 12 12.34 2.95 -15.92
CA GLY A 12 13.43 3.91 -15.74
C GLY A 12 14.58 3.63 -16.69
N LEU A 13 15.04 2.39 -16.78
CA LEU A 13 16.12 1.98 -17.67
C LEU A 13 15.76 2.10 -19.16
N GLU A 14 14.49 1.89 -19.51
CA GLU A 14 13.95 2.06 -20.86
C GLU A 14 13.67 3.53 -21.24
N GLY A 15 13.83 4.48 -20.29
CA GLY A 15 13.54 5.90 -20.50
C GLY A 15 12.05 6.23 -20.61
N THR A 16 11.16 5.31 -20.22
CA THR A 16 9.69 5.45 -20.30
C THR A 16 9.04 5.86 -18.98
N LEU A 17 9.83 5.99 -17.90
CA LEU A 17 9.34 6.38 -16.57
C LEU A 17 8.93 7.86 -16.57
N ASP A 18 7.65 8.11 -16.42
CA ASP A 18 7.07 9.44 -16.33
C ASP A 18 6.66 9.80 -14.88
N ASN A 19 6.42 11.10 -14.63
CA ASN A 19 6.04 11.60 -13.31
C ASN A 19 4.55 11.34 -13.01
N ARG A 20 4.17 10.08 -12.84
CA ARG A 20 2.78 9.66 -12.60
C ARG A 20 2.69 8.61 -11.50
N ILE A 21 1.58 8.62 -10.76
CA ILE A 21 1.30 7.59 -9.76
C ILE A 21 0.95 6.29 -10.48
N ARG A 22 1.76 5.25 -10.24
CA ARG A 22 1.58 3.90 -10.78
C ARG A 22 1.06 2.93 -9.72
N ALA A 23 1.50 3.11 -8.47
CA ALA A 23 1.08 2.30 -7.35
C ALA A 23 0.55 3.17 -6.20
N VAL A 24 -0.57 2.75 -5.61
CA VAL A 24 -1.14 3.34 -4.41
C VAL A 24 -1.13 2.30 -3.31
N TYR A 25 -0.49 2.60 -2.19
CA TYR A 25 -0.48 1.76 -0.99
C TYR A 25 -1.36 2.41 0.07
N VAL A 26 -2.40 1.71 0.47
CA VAL A 26 -3.37 2.18 1.45
C VAL A 26 -3.17 1.42 2.75
N SER A 27 -2.73 2.12 3.80
CA SER A 27 -2.64 1.55 5.15
C SER A 27 -3.66 2.23 6.08
N PRO A 28 -4.45 1.46 6.84
CA PRO A 28 -5.39 2.02 7.80
C PRO A 28 -4.70 2.67 9.01
N LEU A 29 -3.43 2.35 9.25
CA LEU A 29 -2.64 2.84 10.37
C LEU A 29 -1.57 3.83 9.89
N LYS A 30 -1.62 5.06 10.40
CA LYS A 30 -0.66 6.12 10.03
C LYS A 30 0.78 5.75 10.39
N ALA A 31 1.02 5.11 11.52
CA ALA A 31 2.36 4.69 11.94
C ALA A 31 2.99 3.74 10.91
N LEU A 32 2.25 2.73 10.45
CA LEU A 32 2.72 1.78 9.42
C LEU A 32 3.03 2.48 8.09
N SER A 33 2.31 3.55 7.77
CA SER A 33 2.55 4.30 6.53
C SER A 33 3.95 4.94 6.50
N ASN A 34 4.45 5.43 7.62
CA ASN A 34 5.81 5.96 7.73
C ASN A 34 6.88 4.87 7.57
N ASP A 35 6.64 3.71 8.20
CA ASP A 35 7.58 2.58 8.12
C ASP A 35 7.64 2.00 6.71
N VAL A 36 6.49 1.91 6.03
CA VAL A 36 6.42 1.48 4.63
C VAL A 36 7.21 2.43 3.72
N GLN A 37 7.11 3.75 3.92
CA GLN A 37 7.89 4.69 3.14
C GLN A 37 9.39 4.46 3.34
N LYS A 38 9.86 4.37 4.58
CA LYS A 38 11.28 4.12 4.90
C LYS A 38 11.76 2.78 4.34
N ASN A 39 10.94 1.72 4.47
CA ASN A 39 11.25 0.39 3.96
C ASN A 39 11.30 0.32 2.43
N LEU A 40 10.76 1.32 1.73
CA LEU A 40 10.87 1.45 0.27
C LEU A 40 12.06 2.32 -0.15
N GLU A 41 12.40 3.33 0.63
CA GLU A 41 13.48 4.27 0.31
C GLU A 41 14.85 3.59 0.31
N GLN A 42 15.12 2.69 1.27
CA GLN A 42 16.40 1.99 1.36
C GLN A 42 16.65 1.06 0.15
N PRO A 43 15.77 0.11 -0.21
CA PRO A 43 15.96 -0.72 -1.40
C PRO A 43 16.08 0.10 -2.70
N LEU A 44 15.34 1.21 -2.80
CA LEU A 44 15.44 2.07 -3.98
C LEU A 44 16.81 2.76 -4.07
N ALA A 45 17.40 3.18 -2.95
CA ALA A 45 18.73 3.74 -2.91
C ALA A 45 19.80 2.69 -3.29
N GLU A 46 19.66 1.46 -2.77
CA GLU A 46 20.56 0.34 -3.11
C GLU A 46 20.48 -0.04 -4.59
N ILE A 47 19.28 -0.10 -5.16
CA ILE A 47 19.08 -0.35 -6.60
C ILE A 47 19.70 0.77 -7.44
N ALA A 48 19.54 2.03 -7.05
CA ALA A 48 20.11 3.15 -7.77
C ALA A 48 21.64 3.12 -7.72
N ALA A 49 22.24 2.77 -6.58
CA ALA A 49 23.68 2.63 -6.43
C ALA A 49 24.22 1.50 -7.32
N LEU A 50 23.59 0.34 -7.29
CA LEU A 50 23.97 -0.80 -8.14
C LEU A 50 23.84 -0.50 -9.63
N ALA A 51 22.80 0.22 -10.05
CA ALA A 51 22.66 0.67 -11.43
C ALA A 51 23.83 1.58 -11.85
N ALA A 52 24.18 2.53 -10.98
CA ALA A 52 25.30 3.44 -11.24
C ALA A 52 26.64 2.69 -11.34
N GLU A 53 26.91 1.71 -10.48
CA GLU A 53 28.08 0.84 -10.55
C GLU A 53 28.18 0.07 -11.88
N GLN A 54 27.03 -0.29 -12.45
CA GLN A 54 26.94 -0.97 -13.74
C GLN A 54 26.94 0.00 -14.94
N GLY A 55 27.13 1.31 -14.70
CA GLY A 55 27.09 2.33 -15.75
C GLY A 55 25.69 2.59 -16.32
N LEU A 56 24.63 2.14 -15.63
CA LEU A 56 23.24 2.35 -16.04
C LEU A 56 22.70 3.64 -15.44
N THR A 57 21.98 4.42 -16.25
CA THR A 57 21.29 5.64 -15.78
C THR A 57 19.87 5.31 -15.37
N LEU A 58 19.61 5.27 -14.06
CA LEU A 58 18.27 5.08 -13.51
C LEU A 58 17.73 6.41 -12.97
N PRO A 59 16.65 6.96 -13.53
CA PRO A 59 16.01 8.13 -12.96
C PRO A 59 15.41 7.81 -11.58
N PRO A 60 15.34 8.80 -10.65
CA PRO A 60 14.90 8.55 -9.30
C PRO A 60 13.45 8.11 -9.24
N ILE A 61 13.21 6.93 -8.70
CA ILE A 61 11.87 6.43 -8.38
C ILE A 61 11.42 7.08 -7.07
N ARG A 62 10.33 7.84 -7.12
CA ARG A 62 9.86 8.63 -5.98
C ARG A 62 8.72 7.93 -5.27
N VAL A 63 8.84 7.90 -3.94
CA VAL A 63 7.80 7.52 -3.00
C VAL A 63 7.34 8.77 -2.28
N ALA A 64 6.06 8.94 -2.02
CA ALA A 64 5.56 10.01 -1.17
C ALA A 64 4.48 9.49 -0.23
N LEU A 65 4.49 10.04 0.98
CA LEU A 65 3.48 9.79 2.00
C LEU A 65 2.44 10.91 2.02
N ARG A 66 1.18 10.53 1.97
CA ARG A 66 0.05 11.42 2.09
C ARG A 66 -0.92 10.93 3.15
N THR A 67 -0.87 11.55 4.33
CA THR A 67 -1.79 11.31 5.45
C THR A 67 -2.47 12.62 5.88
N GLY A 68 -3.30 12.56 6.91
CA GLY A 68 -3.86 13.76 7.53
C GLY A 68 -2.80 14.73 8.07
N ASP A 69 -1.65 14.22 8.48
CA ASP A 69 -0.58 14.97 9.13
C ASP A 69 0.44 15.54 8.13
N THR A 70 0.37 15.15 6.86
CA THR A 70 1.27 15.68 5.81
C THR A 70 1.10 17.19 5.68
N PRO A 71 2.19 17.99 5.79
CA PRO A 71 2.14 19.45 5.69
C PRO A 71 1.55 19.93 4.37
N ALA A 72 0.92 21.11 4.39
CA ALA A 72 0.22 21.65 3.22
C ALA A 72 1.18 21.87 2.02
N TYR A 73 2.41 22.30 2.26
CA TYR A 73 3.39 22.50 1.20
C TYR A 73 3.80 21.18 0.52
N GLU A 74 3.99 20.12 1.30
CA GLU A 74 4.31 18.78 0.76
C GLU A 74 3.16 18.23 -0.06
N ARG A 75 1.91 18.44 0.40
CA ARG A 75 0.71 18.07 -0.35
C ARG A 75 0.67 18.74 -1.73
N GLN A 76 1.03 20.04 -1.79
CA GLN A 76 1.09 20.79 -3.04
C GLN A 76 2.24 20.32 -3.94
N LEU A 77 3.41 20.07 -3.35
CA LEU A 77 4.59 19.57 -4.08
C LEU A 77 4.28 18.21 -4.72
N MET A 78 3.67 17.30 -3.97
CA MET A 78 3.26 15.99 -4.48
C MET A 78 2.32 16.09 -5.68
N LEU A 79 1.40 17.06 -5.70
CA LEU A 79 0.48 17.26 -6.83
C LEU A 79 1.12 17.94 -8.04
N ARG A 80 2.18 18.75 -7.81
CA ARG A 80 2.96 19.35 -8.90
C ARG A 80 3.94 18.36 -9.53
N ARG A 81 4.51 17.48 -8.71
CA ARG A 81 5.45 16.45 -9.13
C ARG A 81 5.02 15.10 -8.52
N PRO A 82 4.03 14.43 -9.13
CA PRO A 82 3.49 13.19 -8.59
C PRO A 82 4.57 12.12 -8.35
N PRO A 83 4.51 11.38 -7.24
CA PRO A 83 5.38 10.24 -7.00
C PRO A 83 4.98 9.07 -7.91
N HIS A 84 5.85 8.08 -8.04
CA HIS A 84 5.53 6.83 -8.72
C HIS A 84 4.76 5.87 -7.79
N ILE A 85 5.08 5.93 -6.49
CA ILE A 85 4.40 5.17 -5.43
C ILE A 85 3.84 6.18 -4.42
N LEU A 86 2.54 6.12 -4.21
CA LEU A 86 1.84 6.90 -3.18
C LEU A 86 1.48 6.00 -2.01
N VAL A 87 2.00 6.31 -0.83
CA VAL A 87 1.59 5.70 0.45
C VAL A 87 0.57 6.63 1.10
N THR A 88 -0.61 6.09 1.49
CA THR A 88 -1.71 6.93 1.97
C THR A 88 -2.62 6.18 2.96
N THR A 89 -3.56 6.90 3.57
CA THR A 89 -4.64 6.32 4.38
C THR A 89 -5.96 6.33 3.62
N PRO A 90 -6.97 5.52 4.02
CA PRO A 90 -8.30 5.52 3.38
C PRO A 90 -8.91 6.91 3.27
N GLU A 91 -8.82 7.71 4.33
CA GLU A 91 -9.39 9.05 4.40
C GLU A 91 -8.67 10.02 3.44
N SER A 92 -7.35 9.92 3.37
CA SER A 92 -6.54 10.76 2.48
C SER A 92 -6.73 10.38 1.01
N LEU A 93 -6.92 9.10 0.69
CA LEU A 93 -7.29 8.64 -0.65
C LEU A 93 -8.63 9.24 -1.08
N PHE A 94 -9.64 9.21 -0.20
CA PHE A 94 -10.94 9.85 -0.48
C PHE A 94 -10.78 11.34 -0.78
N ILE A 95 -10.02 12.08 0.04
CA ILE A 95 -9.78 13.51 -0.19
C ILE A 95 -9.12 13.75 -1.55
N LEU A 96 -8.15 12.93 -1.93
CA LEU A 96 -7.51 13.02 -3.26
C LEU A 96 -8.52 12.77 -4.39
N LEU A 97 -9.42 11.80 -4.24
CA LEU A 97 -10.44 11.48 -5.22
C LEU A 97 -11.55 12.55 -5.33
N THR A 98 -11.73 13.41 -4.32
CA THR A 98 -12.69 14.52 -4.35
C THR A 98 -12.10 15.80 -4.93
N ALA A 99 -10.76 15.96 -4.93
CA ALA A 99 -10.07 17.12 -5.45
C ALA A 99 -9.65 16.92 -6.92
N GLU A 100 -9.83 17.94 -7.77
CA GLU A 100 -9.51 17.85 -9.20
C GLU A 100 -8.05 17.47 -9.47
N ARG A 101 -7.09 18.14 -8.82
CA ARG A 101 -5.67 17.84 -8.96
C ARG A 101 -5.31 16.45 -8.43
N GLY A 102 -5.99 16.00 -7.38
CA GLY A 102 -5.83 14.65 -6.84
C GLY A 102 -6.30 13.59 -7.84
N ARG A 103 -7.48 13.78 -8.45
CA ARG A 103 -7.97 12.90 -9.53
C ARG A 103 -7.00 12.86 -10.71
N THR A 104 -6.51 14.02 -11.14
CA THR A 104 -5.52 14.08 -12.23
C THR A 104 -4.27 13.27 -11.92
N ALA A 105 -3.77 13.30 -10.67
CA ALA A 105 -2.61 12.53 -10.26
C ALA A 105 -2.88 11.02 -10.19
N LEU A 106 -4.08 10.61 -9.76
CA LEU A 106 -4.47 9.21 -9.55
C LEU A 106 -4.93 8.48 -10.82
N ARG A 107 -5.29 9.17 -11.89
CA ARG A 107 -5.88 8.57 -13.11
C ARG A 107 -4.99 7.56 -13.84
N THR A 108 -3.73 7.45 -13.46
CA THR A 108 -2.73 6.55 -14.06
C THR A 108 -2.32 5.39 -13.15
N THR A 109 -3.06 5.21 -12.04
CA THR A 109 -2.83 4.12 -11.09
C THR A 109 -3.03 2.76 -11.77
N GLN A 110 -2.08 1.86 -11.60
CA GLN A 110 -2.09 0.51 -12.14
C GLN A 110 -2.27 -0.56 -11.06
N VAL A 111 -1.79 -0.27 -9.85
CA VAL A 111 -1.84 -1.19 -8.71
C VAL A 111 -2.31 -0.46 -7.47
N VAL A 112 -3.19 -1.10 -6.71
CA VAL A 112 -3.59 -0.67 -5.38
C VAL A 112 -3.30 -1.79 -4.39
N VAL A 113 -2.49 -1.51 -3.39
CA VAL A 113 -2.25 -2.41 -2.26
C VAL A 113 -3.04 -1.90 -1.06
N VAL A 114 -3.88 -2.73 -0.50
CA VAL A 114 -4.61 -2.45 0.75
C VAL A 114 -3.99 -3.30 1.84
N ASP A 115 -3.29 -2.65 2.74
CA ASP A 115 -2.62 -3.30 3.87
C ASP A 115 -3.56 -3.42 5.07
N GLU A 116 -3.30 -4.44 5.91
CA GLU A 116 -4.11 -4.73 7.09
C GLU A 116 -5.62 -4.68 6.79
N ILE A 117 -6.00 -5.22 5.62
CA ILE A 117 -7.36 -5.11 5.10
C ILE A 117 -8.41 -5.62 6.10
N HIS A 118 -8.05 -6.60 6.93
CA HIS A 118 -8.91 -7.16 7.98
C HIS A 118 -9.31 -6.10 9.04
N ALA A 119 -8.49 -5.08 9.24
CA ALA A 119 -8.76 -4.03 10.23
C ALA A 119 -9.86 -3.04 9.79
N VAL A 120 -10.31 -3.12 8.54
CA VAL A 120 -11.31 -2.18 7.99
C VAL A 120 -12.55 -2.84 7.39
N VAL A 121 -12.55 -4.15 7.14
CA VAL A 121 -13.63 -4.83 6.40
C VAL A 121 -14.99 -4.67 7.07
N ASP A 122 -15.05 -4.73 8.40
CA ASP A 122 -16.30 -4.79 9.17
C ASP A 122 -16.75 -3.44 9.73
N ASP A 123 -16.12 -2.33 9.33
CA ASP A 123 -16.42 -1.03 9.88
C ASP A 123 -16.84 0.03 8.82
N LYS A 124 -17.22 1.21 9.30
CA LYS A 124 -17.59 2.34 8.43
C LYS A 124 -16.41 2.83 7.56
N ARG A 125 -15.17 2.67 8.03
CA ARG A 125 -13.97 3.03 7.27
C ARG A 125 -13.79 2.08 6.08
N GLY A 126 -14.14 0.81 6.24
CA GLY A 126 -14.15 -0.16 5.16
C GLY A 126 -15.17 0.19 4.08
N ALA A 127 -16.41 0.48 4.44
CA ALA A 127 -17.41 0.93 3.47
C ALA A 127 -16.95 2.17 2.69
N HIS A 128 -16.33 3.13 3.38
CA HIS A 128 -15.75 4.32 2.79
C HIS A 128 -14.55 4.01 1.86
N LEU A 129 -13.69 3.06 2.25
CA LEU A 129 -12.59 2.60 1.41
C LEU A 129 -13.09 1.89 0.17
N ALA A 130 -14.08 0.99 0.29
CA ALA A 130 -14.68 0.29 -0.84
C ALA A 130 -15.24 1.27 -1.88
N LEU A 131 -15.95 2.31 -1.44
CA LEU A 131 -16.41 3.39 -2.32
C LEU A 131 -15.25 4.13 -2.98
N SER A 132 -14.18 4.42 -2.23
CA SER A 132 -12.99 5.09 -2.77
C SER A 132 -12.30 4.24 -3.83
N LEU A 133 -12.19 2.93 -3.62
CA LEU A 133 -11.62 1.99 -4.59
C LEU A 133 -12.47 1.92 -5.87
N ALA A 134 -13.79 1.87 -5.76
CA ALA A 134 -14.69 1.89 -6.91
C ALA A 134 -14.59 3.20 -7.70
N ARG A 135 -14.47 4.34 -7.02
CA ARG A 135 -14.26 5.64 -7.65
C ARG A 135 -12.91 5.75 -8.35
N LEU A 136 -11.87 5.12 -7.80
CA LEU A 136 -10.55 5.06 -8.43
C LEU A 136 -10.60 4.23 -9.73
N ASP A 137 -11.29 3.08 -9.72
CA ASP A 137 -11.47 2.27 -10.93
C ASP A 137 -12.18 3.06 -12.03
N ASP A 138 -13.29 3.74 -11.71
CA ASP A 138 -14.03 4.59 -12.65
C ASP A 138 -13.16 5.75 -13.19
N LEU A 139 -12.37 6.36 -12.30
CA LEU A 139 -11.44 7.44 -12.68
C LEU A 139 -10.40 6.97 -13.69
N VAL A 140 -9.78 5.80 -13.43
CA VAL A 140 -8.77 5.22 -14.32
C VAL A 140 -9.38 4.78 -15.64
N ALA A 141 -10.54 4.14 -15.61
CA ALA A 141 -11.27 3.72 -16.82
C ALA A 141 -11.66 4.92 -17.70
N LYS A 142 -12.18 6.00 -17.12
CA LYS A 142 -12.47 7.25 -17.84
C LYS A 142 -11.24 7.93 -18.45
N ALA A 143 -10.06 7.67 -17.91
CA ALA A 143 -8.79 8.12 -18.46
C ALA A 143 -8.22 7.17 -19.54
N GLY A 144 -8.96 6.11 -19.92
CA GLY A 144 -8.53 5.12 -20.93
C GLY A 144 -7.59 4.05 -20.39
N GLY A 145 -7.40 3.97 -19.04
CA GLY A 145 -6.58 2.95 -18.40
C GLY A 145 -7.36 1.66 -18.11
N ALA A 146 -6.63 0.55 -17.92
CA ALA A 146 -7.21 -0.68 -17.41
C ALA A 146 -7.51 -0.54 -15.91
N ARG A 147 -8.50 -1.29 -15.41
CA ARG A 147 -8.82 -1.36 -14.00
C ARG A 147 -7.56 -1.70 -13.17
N PRO A 148 -7.23 -0.93 -12.12
CA PRO A 148 -6.07 -1.20 -11.28
C PRO A 148 -6.13 -2.59 -10.65
N GLN A 149 -5.00 -3.30 -10.66
CA GLN A 149 -4.88 -4.55 -9.93
C GLN A 149 -4.97 -4.25 -8.43
N ARG A 150 -5.88 -4.92 -7.74
CA ARG A 150 -6.02 -4.80 -6.28
C ARG A 150 -5.32 -5.96 -5.58
N ILE A 151 -4.56 -5.63 -4.53
CA ILE A 151 -3.83 -6.59 -3.71
C ILE A 151 -4.20 -6.29 -2.25
N GLY A 152 -4.74 -7.27 -1.54
CA GLY A 152 -5.01 -7.17 -0.11
C GLY A 152 -3.93 -7.92 0.68
N LEU A 153 -3.38 -7.28 1.71
CA LEU A 153 -2.52 -7.90 2.70
C LEU A 153 -3.30 -7.99 4.01
N SER A 154 -3.29 -9.17 4.60
CA SER A 154 -4.05 -9.43 5.83
C SER A 154 -3.27 -10.33 6.76
N ALA A 155 -3.42 -10.11 8.06
CA ALA A 155 -3.13 -11.14 9.03
C ALA A 155 -4.08 -12.34 8.84
N THR A 156 -3.85 -13.42 9.58
CA THR A 156 -4.70 -14.61 9.52
C THR A 156 -6.13 -14.27 9.93
N VAL A 157 -7.04 -14.27 8.96
CA VAL A 157 -8.48 -14.03 9.17
C VAL A 157 -9.26 -15.26 8.70
N ARG A 158 -10.24 -15.64 9.45
CA ARG A 158 -11.17 -16.72 9.07
C ARG A 158 -12.60 -16.32 9.39
N PRO A 159 -13.55 -16.40 8.43
CA PRO A 159 -13.33 -16.75 7.02
C PRO A 159 -12.67 -15.63 6.20
N ILE A 160 -11.87 -15.98 5.18
CA ILE A 160 -11.15 -15.01 4.34
C ILE A 160 -11.99 -14.50 3.15
N GLU A 161 -13.05 -15.22 2.80
CA GLU A 161 -13.90 -14.93 1.65
C GLU A 161 -14.60 -13.55 1.73
N PRO A 162 -15.10 -13.08 2.90
CA PRO A 162 -15.62 -11.72 3.02
C PRO A 162 -14.56 -10.65 2.70
N VAL A 163 -13.31 -10.87 3.12
CA VAL A 163 -12.20 -9.96 2.85
C VAL A 163 -11.88 -9.93 1.36
N ALA A 164 -11.89 -11.09 0.69
CA ALA A 164 -11.69 -11.22 -0.74
C ALA A 164 -12.79 -10.48 -1.52
N ARG A 165 -14.07 -10.68 -1.15
CA ARG A 165 -15.21 -9.95 -1.75
C ARG A 165 -15.13 -8.44 -1.53
N PHE A 166 -14.71 -8.01 -0.34
CA PHE A 166 -14.51 -6.60 -0.06
C PHE A 166 -13.45 -5.99 -0.99
N LEU A 167 -12.33 -6.69 -1.22
CA LEU A 167 -11.25 -6.22 -2.07
C LEU A 167 -11.66 -6.11 -3.54
N THR A 168 -12.38 -7.11 -4.06
CA THR A 168 -12.76 -7.17 -5.49
C THR A 168 -14.02 -6.38 -5.83
N GLY A 169 -14.87 -6.13 -4.85
CA GLY A 169 -16.23 -5.60 -5.03
C GLY A 169 -17.25 -6.71 -5.26
N THR A 170 -18.54 -6.36 -5.20
CA THR A 170 -19.66 -7.31 -5.21
C THR A 170 -19.90 -8.00 -6.56
N THR A 171 -19.40 -7.43 -7.66
CA THR A 171 -19.66 -7.92 -9.01
C THR A 171 -18.69 -9.01 -9.49
N ASP A 172 -17.49 -9.09 -8.90
CA ASP A 172 -16.41 -9.99 -9.34
C ASP A 172 -15.85 -10.85 -8.19
N GLY A 173 -16.71 -11.29 -7.28
CA GLY A 173 -16.30 -12.05 -6.08
C GLY A 173 -15.46 -13.29 -6.36
N ASP A 174 -15.62 -13.89 -7.54
CA ASP A 174 -14.89 -15.09 -7.98
C ASP A 174 -13.48 -14.77 -8.55
N ALA A 175 -13.16 -13.52 -8.77
CA ALA A 175 -11.90 -13.10 -9.41
C ALA A 175 -10.74 -12.92 -8.42
N CYS A 176 -10.93 -13.13 -7.10
CA CYS A 176 -9.88 -12.96 -6.10
C CYS A 176 -9.08 -14.25 -5.91
N ARG A 177 -7.80 -14.23 -6.28
CA ARG A 177 -6.88 -15.31 -5.93
C ARG A 177 -6.42 -15.13 -4.47
N ILE A 178 -6.82 -16.07 -3.61
CA ILE A 178 -6.35 -16.13 -2.22
C ILE A 178 -5.03 -16.91 -2.20
N VAL A 179 -4.00 -16.33 -1.59
CA VAL A 179 -2.71 -16.97 -1.33
C VAL A 179 -2.55 -17.08 0.18
N ASP A 180 -2.76 -18.27 0.71
CA ASP A 180 -2.49 -18.62 2.10
C ASP A 180 -1.27 -19.57 2.12
N SER A 181 -0.11 -19.04 2.47
CA SER A 181 1.14 -19.81 2.47
C SER A 181 1.24 -20.79 3.64
N GLY A 182 0.34 -20.71 4.60
CA GLY A 182 0.14 -21.72 5.65
C GLY A 182 1.39 -22.08 6.47
N HIS A 183 2.36 -21.17 6.61
CA HIS A 183 3.54 -21.42 7.43
C HIS A 183 3.15 -21.49 8.91
N ARG A 184 2.69 -22.67 9.32
CA ARG A 184 2.56 -23.00 10.75
C ARG A 184 3.98 -23.22 11.29
N ARG A 185 4.49 -22.26 12.04
CA ARG A 185 5.62 -22.55 12.93
C ARG A 185 5.12 -23.54 13.96
N THR A 186 5.79 -24.66 14.10
CA THR A 186 5.60 -25.54 15.25
C THR A 186 6.14 -24.77 16.45
N LEU A 187 5.24 -24.24 17.27
CA LEU A 187 5.61 -23.57 18.51
C LEU A 187 5.62 -24.63 19.60
N ASP A 188 6.76 -24.84 20.22
CA ASP A 188 6.86 -25.53 21.51
C ASP A 188 6.73 -24.46 22.59
N VAL A 189 5.55 -24.40 23.21
CA VAL A 189 5.23 -23.41 24.24
C VAL A 189 5.03 -24.15 25.55
N ALA A 190 5.91 -23.93 26.52
CA ALA A 190 5.77 -24.43 27.88
C ALA A 190 5.48 -23.25 28.83
N VAL A 191 4.54 -23.46 29.74
CA VAL A 191 4.32 -22.57 30.86
C VAL A 191 5.04 -23.18 32.07
N GLU A 192 6.11 -22.54 32.51
CA GLU A 192 6.87 -22.96 33.69
C GLU A 192 6.48 -22.07 34.86
N VAL A 193 6.11 -22.70 35.99
CA VAL A 193 5.95 -21.99 37.24
C VAL A 193 7.31 -22.01 37.94
N PRO A 194 7.87 -20.83 38.34
CA PRO A 194 9.10 -20.79 39.10
C PRO A 194 8.97 -21.64 40.35
N ARG A 195 9.96 -22.47 40.64
CA ARG A 195 9.98 -23.32 41.84
C ARG A 195 10.34 -22.57 43.11
N ASP A 196 10.83 -21.35 42.97
CA ASP A 196 11.14 -20.49 44.12
C ASP A 196 9.86 -19.83 44.63
N GLU A 197 9.65 -19.87 45.93
CA GLU A 197 8.54 -19.16 46.58
C GLU A 197 8.61 -17.68 46.20
N LEU A 198 7.52 -17.17 45.62
CA LEU A 198 7.36 -15.73 45.37
C LEU A 198 7.35 -15.03 46.72
N GLY A 199 8.52 -14.62 47.20
CA GLY A 199 8.64 -13.79 48.38
C GLY A 199 7.76 -12.54 48.21
N ALA A 200 6.91 -12.27 49.19
CA ALA A 200 6.08 -11.08 49.22
C ALA A 200 6.97 -9.85 49.02
N VAL A 201 6.72 -9.11 47.93
CA VAL A 201 7.32 -7.80 47.77
C VAL A 201 6.73 -6.92 48.85
N ALA A 202 7.52 -6.67 49.92
CA ALA A 202 7.15 -5.74 50.96
C ALA A 202 6.97 -4.33 50.36
N SER A 203 5.79 -3.78 50.60
CA SER A 203 5.39 -2.41 50.26
C SER A 203 6.26 -1.36 50.92
#